data_6163aefe838cf42eb9e0fb824e6a0925
#
_entry.id   6163aefe838cf42eb9e0fb824e6a0925
#
_cell.length_a   1.000
_cell.length_b   1.000
_cell.length_c   1.000
_cell.angle_alpha   90.00
_cell.angle_beta   90.00
_cell.angle_gamma   90.00
#
_symmetry.space_group_name_H-M   'P 1'
#
loop_
_entity.id
_entity.type
_entity.pdbx_description
1 polymer ?
#
loop_
_entity_poly.entity_id
_entity_poly.type
_entity_poly.pdbx_seq_one_letter_code
_entity_poly.pdbx_strand_id
1 'polypeptide(L)'
;ALELVSLPTYVMVASSRDNPDAQEAAVKYFFLGALATAVFLYGFTLIYGATGFTDFASIRAYVDAAVETGRPLPPLLVTGVLLAVVGICYKAAAFPMHFYAADVYQGAATGVTAFLAFVPKAAGLVGIILVLSLVGWPLDKTPGILDGGDALVWALWAIAAVTMTLGNLLALLQDNVKRALAYSSVAHSGYMLVAVLAGPA
;
A
#
# COMPACT_ATOMS: atom_id res chain seq x y z
N ALA A 1 -8.61 -12.04 -4.89
CA ALA A 1 -7.25 -12.27 -5.40
C ALA A 1 -6.17 -11.92 -4.37
N LEU A 2 -6.23 -10.76 -3.69
CA LEU A 2 -5.18 -10.33 -2.74
C LEU A 2 -4.96 -11.31 -1.59
N GLU A 3 -6.03 -11.80 -0.96
CA GLU A 3 -5.93 -12.75 0.15
C GLU A 3 -5.50 -14.16 -0.31
N LEU A 4 -5.86 -14.56 -1.52
CA LEU A 4 -5.42 -15.84 -2.07
C LEU A 4 -3.89 -15.93 -2.18
N VAL A 5 -3.23 -14.81 -2.42
CA VAL A 5 -1.77 -14.72 -2.46
C VAL A 5 -1.18 -14.59 -1.05
N SER A 6 -1.89 -13.95 -0.12
CA SER A 6 -1.42 -13.69 1.25
C SER A 6 -1.32 -14.96 2.09
N LEU A 7 -2.35 -15.81 2.04
CA LEU A 7 -2.41 -17.04 2.85
C LEU A 7 -1.20 -17.97 2.62
N PRO A 8 -0.80 -18.29 1.38
CA PRO A 8 0.42 -19.05 1.14
C PRO A 8 1.67 -18.37 1.69
N THR A 9 1.78 -17.03 1.61
CA THR A 9 2.96 -16.32 2.12
C THR A 9 3.07 -16.39 3.65
N TYR A 10 1.96 -16.37 4.37
CA TYR A 10 1.97 -16.57 5.82
C TYR A 10 2.48 -17.96 6.19
N VAL A 11 2.03 -19.00 5.48
CA VAL A 11 2.49 -20.38 5.67
C VAL A 11 3.97 -20.50 5.30
N MET A 12 4.43 -19.86 4.25
CA MET A 12 5.85 -19.86 3.86
C MET A 12 6.75 -19.24 4.95
N VAL A 13 6.32 -18.17 5.60
CA VAL A 13 7.06 -17.56 6.72
C VAL A 13 7.08 -18.52 7.92
N ALA A 14 5.97 -19.19 8.22
CA ALA A 14 5.86 -20.16 9.30
C ALA A 14 6.56 -21.50 9.02
N SER A 15 7.11 -21.74 7.83
CA SER A 15 7.65 -23.04 7.42
C SER A 15 8.86 -23.50 8.25
N SER A 16 9.61 -22.58 8.85
CA SER A 16 10.72 -22.88 9.77
C SER A 16 10.16 -23.16 11.17
N ARG A 17 9.64 -24.38 11.37
CA ARG A 17 8.88 -24.75 12.58
C ARG A 17 9.68 -24.71 13.88
N ASP A 18 10.98 -24.99 13.82
CA ASP A 18 11.87 -25.04 14.99
C ASP A 18 12.46 -23.67 15.35
N ASN A 19 12.13 -22.63 14.58
CA ASN A 19 12.60 -21.27 14.82
C ASN A 19 11.49 -20.41 15.47
N PRO A 20 11.60 -20.04 16.75
CA PRO A 20 10.61 -19.22 17.42
C PRO A 20 10.42 -17.84 16.75
N ASP A 21 11.48 -17.25 16.22
CA ASP A 21 11.40 -15.96 15.51
C ASP A 21 10.54 -16.06 14.24
N ALA A 22 10.59 -17.22 13.56
CA ALA A 22 9.76 -17.45 12.37
C ALA A 22 8.28 -17.59 12.73
N GLN A 23 7.98 -18.25 13.86
CA GLN A 23 6.60 -18.41 14.33
C GLN A 23 6.01 -17.08 14.78
N GLU A 24 6.77 -16.27 15.54
CA GLU A 24 6.37 -14.93 15.95
C GLU A 24 6.17 -14.03 14.73
N ALA A 25 7.10 -14.03 13.78
CA ALA A 25 7.01 -13.28 12.53
C ALA A 25 5.76 -13.66 11.71
N ALA A 26 5.45 -14.95 11.61
CA ALA A 26 4.27 -15.44 10.88
C ALA A 26 2.96 -14.95 11.53
N VAL A 27 2.87 -14.98 12.85
CA VAL A 27 1.70 -14.49 13.60
C VAL A 27 1.53 -12.99 13.39
N LYS A 28 2.59 -12.19 13.53
CA LYS A 28 2.58 -10.75 13.27
C LYS A 28 2.16 -10.45 11.82
N TYR A 29 2.71 -11.21 10.88
CA TYR A 29 2.43 -11.04 9.45
C TYR A 29 0.96 -11.31 9.14
N PHE A 30 0.39 -12.37 9.73
CA PHE A 30 -1.02 -12.72 9.57
C PHE A 30 -1.95 -11.62 10.14
N PHE A 31 -1.76 -11.22 11.41
CA PHE A 31 -2.66 -10.25 12.03
C PHE A 31 -2.59 -8.86 11.38
N LEU A 32 -1.39 -8.39 11.06
CA LEU A 32 -1.22 -7.11 10.36
C LEU A 32 -1.76 -7.17 8.92
N GLY A 33 -1.64 -8.34 8.26
CA GLY A 33 -2.22 -8.56 6.95
C GLY A 33 -3.75 -8.56 6.97
N ALA A 34 -4.36 -9.21 7.96
CA ALA A 34 -5.80 -9.19 8.15
C ALA A 34 -6.33 -7.77 8.43
N LEU A 35 -5.62 -7.00 9.27
CA LEU A 35 -5.94 -5.60 9.52
C LEU A 35 -5.86 -4.76 8.24
N ALA A 36 -4.78 -4.91 7.47
CA ALA A 36 -4.59 -4.17 6.21
C ALA A 36 -5.69 -4.51 5.19
N THR A 37 -6.09 -5.78 5.11
CA THR A 37 -7.20 -6.21 4.26
C THR A 37 -8.53 -5.62 4.71
N ALA A 38 -8.80 -5.55 6.01
CA ALA A 38 -10.00 -4.91 6.54
C ALA A 38 -10.05 -3.43 6.15
N VAL A 39 -8.92 -2.69 6.29
CA VAL A 39 -8.81 -1.28 5.87
C VAL A 39 -9.03 -1.12 4.37
N PHE A 40 -8.41 -1.99 3.56
CA PHE A 40 -8.57 -2.01 2.10
C PHE A 40 -10.02 -2.23 1.68
N LEU A 41 -10.68 -3.26 2.23
CA LEU A 41 -12.07 -3.57 1.92
C LEU A 41 -13.01 -2.45 2.38
N TYR A 42 -12.75 -1.85 3.54
CA TYR A 42 -13.51 -0.71 4.00
C TYR A 42 -13.38 0.49 3.06
N GLY A 43 -12.16 0.74 2.54
CA GLY A 43 -11.94 1.74 1.49
C GLY A 43 -12.83 1.51 0.26
N PHE A 44 -12.88 0.27 -0.25
CA PHE A 44 -13.76 -0.07 -1.38
C PHE A 44 -15.25 0.04 -1.04
N THR A 45 -15.66 -0.26 0.18
CA THR A 45 -17.04 -0.05 0.64
C THR A 45 -17.42 1.42 0.58
N LEU A 46 -16.52 2.34 0.96
CA LEU A 46 -16.75 3.79 0.88
C LEU A 46 -16.81 4.26 -0.58
N ILE A 47 -15.94 3.73 -1.46
CA ILE A 47 -15.97 4.02 -2.90
C ILE A 47 -17.32 3.60 -3.48
N TYR A 48 -17.78 2.38 -3.16
CA TYR A 48 -19.10 1.90 -3.57
C TYR A 48 -20.22 2.77 -3.01
N GLY A 49 -20.16 3.15 -1.72
CA GLY A 49 -21.15 4.03 -1.10
C GLY A 49 -21.25 5.41 -1.74
N ALA A 50 -20.13 5.91 -2.32
CA ALA A 50 -20.10 7.19 -3.00
C ALA A 50 -20.57 7.12 -4.46
N THR A 51 -20.28 6.01 -5.16
CA THR A 51 -20.47 5.89 -6.61
C THR A 51 -21.62 4.99 -7.02
N GLY A 52 -21.95 3.99 -6.18
CA GLY A 52 -22.93 2.93 -6.50
C GLY A 52 -22.40 1.85 -7.45
N PHE A 53 -21.11 1.91 -7.87
CA PHE A 53 -20.51 1.00 -8.82
C PHE A 53 -19.45 0.11 -8.19
N THR A 54 -19.26 -1.10 -8.76
CA THR A 54 -18.24 -2.07 -8.31
C THR A 54 -17.15 -2.31 -9.35
N ASP A 55 -17.33 -1.88 -10.57
CA ASP A 55 -16.37 -2.02 -11.66
C ASP A 55 -15.56 -0.73 -11.87
N PHE A 56 -14.30 -0.87 -12.23
CA PHE A 56 -13.36 0.24 -12.39
C PHE A 56 -13.78 1.22 -13.49
N ALA A 57 -14.37 0.72 -14.58
CA ALA A 57 -14.77 1.56 -15.72
C ALA A 57 -15.94 2.49 -15.34
N SER A 58 -16.96 1.97 -14.66
CA SER A 58 -18.10 2.78 -14.21
C SER A 58 -17.73 3.77 -13.11
N ILE A 59 -16.85 3.38 -12.16
CA ILE A 59 -16.32 4.31 -11.15
C ILE A 59 -15.55 5.43 -11.84
N ARG A 60 -14.72 5.11 -12.81
CA ARG A 60 -13.96 6.10 -13.57
C ARG A 60 -14.86 7.04 -14.35
N ALA A 61 -15.88 6.52 -15.05
CA ALA A 61 -16.87 7.32 -15.77
C ALA A 61 -17.62 8.28 -14.83
N TYR A 62 -17.94 7.84 -13.61
CA TYR A 62 -18.53 8.69 -12.58
C TYR A 62 -17.62 9.86 -12.21
N VAL A 63 -16.32 9.58 -12.01
CA VAL A 63 -15.32 10.62 -11.71
C VAL A 63 -15.17 11.59 -12.89
N ASP A 64 -15.04 11.07 -14.12
CA ASP A 64 -14.87 11.91 -15.32
C ASP A 64 -16.08 12.84 -15.53
N ALA A 65 -17.31 12.34 -15.33
CA ALA A 65 -18.51 13.16 -15.39
C ALA A 65 -18.57 14.25 -14.31
N ALA A 66 -18.05 13.96 -13.10
CA ALA A 66 -17.92 14.98 -12.06
C ALA A 66 -16.92 16.08 -12.47
N VAL A 67 -15.79 15.69 -13.07
CA VAL A 67 -14.78 16.61 -13.62
C VAL A 67 -15.38 17.51 -14.69
N GLU A 68 -16.03 16.93 -15.70
CA GLU A 68 -16.62 17.68 -16.82
C GLU A 68 -17.68 18.67 -16.37
N THR A 69 -18.41 18.35 -15.30
CA THR A 69 -19.44 19.23 -14.73
C THR A 69 -18.91 20.19 -13.69
N GLY A 70 -17.60 20.17 -13.38
CA GLY A 70 -16.98 21.01 -12.36
C GLY A 70 -17.48 20.71 -10.93
N ARG A 71 -18.02 19.51 -10.69
CA ARG A 71 -18.48 19.11 -9.35
C ARG A 71 -17.31 18.58 -8.53
N PRO A 72 -17.18 18.99 -7.26
CA PRO A 72 -16.19 18.40 -6.37
C PRO A 72 -16.48 16.90 -6.15
N LEU A 73 -15.44 16.09 -6.03
CA LEU A 73 -15.60 14.67 -5.69
C LEU A 73 -16.16 14.52 -4.28
N PRO A 74 -17.09 13.58 -4.05
CA PRO A 74 -17.61 13.32 -2.72
C PRO A 74 -16.46 13.01 -1.74
N PRO A 75 -16.43 13.62 -0.54
CA PRO A 75 -15.42 13.32 0.47
C PRO A 75 -15.34 11.83 0.82
N LEU A 76 -16.45 11.12 0.73
CA LEU A 76 -16.54 9.68 0.93
C LEU A 76 -15.70 8.90 -0.09
N LEU A 77 -15.71 9.32 -1.37
CA LEU A 77 -14.89 8.73 -2.43
C LEU A 77 -13.40 8.94 -2.16
N VAL A 78 -13.01 10.19 -1.85
CA VAL A 78 -11.62 10.56 -1.55
C VAL A 78 -11.08 9.77 -0.35
N THR A 79 -11.87 9.71 0.73
CA THR A 79 -11.51 8.91 1.93
C THR A 79 -11.41 7.42 1.59
N GLY A 80 -12.33 6.90 0.77
CA GLY A 80 -12.32 5.51 0.32
C GLY A 80 -11.06 5.16 -0.47
N VAL A 81 -10.66 6.02 -1.40
CA VAL A 81 -9.42 5.86 -2.17
C VAL A 81 -8.19 5.89 -1.25
N LEU A 82 -8.13 6.85 -0.32
CA LEU A 82 -7.03 6.95 0.64
C LEU A 82 -6.91 5.67 1.49
N LEU A 83 -8.01 5.18 2.04
CA LEU A 83 -8.01 3.95 2.84
C LEU A 83 -7.66 2.71 2.00
N ALA A 84 -8.12 2.63 0.76
CA ALA A 84 -7.73 1.56 -0.14
C ALA A 84 -6.21 1.56 -0.40
N VAL A 85 -5.62 2.73 -0.65
CA VAL A 85 -4.16 2.87 -0.81
C VAL A 85 -3.43 2.50 0.48
N VAL A 86 -3.88 2.99 1.65
CA VAL A 86 -3.28 2.65 2.95
C VAL A 86 -3.30 1.13 3.19
N GLY A 87 -4.41 0.45 2.88
CA GLY A 87 -4.47 -1.01 2.98
C GLY A 87 -3.50 -1.73 2.02
N ILE A 88 -3.35 -1.22 0.78
CA ILE A 88 -2.39 -1.78 -0.18
C ILE A 88 -0.94 -1.47 0.22
N CYS A 89 -0.65 -0.38 0.96
CA CYS A 89 0.67 -0.08 1.50
C CYS A 89 1.26 -1.23 2.31
N TYR A 90 0.44 -2.09 2.91
CA TYR A 90 0.89 -3.33 3.53
C TYR A 90 1.65 -4.23 2.54
N LYS A 91 1.17 -4.40 1.31
CA LYS A 91 1.84 -5.23 0.29
C LYS A 91 3.16 -4.61 -0.18
N ALA A 92 3.21 -3.28 -0.29
CA ALA A 92 4.41 -2.55 -0.63
C ALA A 92 5.39 -2.39 0.56
N ALA A 93 4.98 -2.78 1.77
CA ALA A 93 5.66 -2.50 3.02
C ALA A 93 5.92 -0.99 3.23
N ALA A 94 4.96 -0.14 2.83
CA ALA A 94 5.02 1.31 3.00
C ALA A 94 4.30 1.75 4.29
N PHE A 95 4.62 2.95 4.77
CA PHE A 95 3.91 3.56 5.89
C PHE A 95 2.41 3.71 5.55
N PRO A 96 1.49 3.47 6.50
CA PRO A 96 1.72 3.12 7.90
C PRO A 96 1.85 1.60 8.16
N MET A 97 1.75 0.75 7.16
CA MET A 97 1.64 -0.71 7.29
C MET A 97 2.98 -1.47 7.15
N HIS A 98 4.12 -0.82 7.45
CA HIS A 98 5.47 -1.38 7.25
C HIS A 98 6.02 -2.22 8.40
N PHE A 99 5.38 -2.21 9.57
CA PHE A 99 5.91 -2.73 10.83
C PHE A 99 6.31 -4.21 10.82
N TYR A 100 5.65 -5.01 9.98
CA TYR A 100 5.92 -6.45 9.89
C TYR A 100 7.24 -6.78 9.19
N ALA A 101 7.73 -5.87 8.31
CA ALA A 101 8.77 -6.20 7.32
C ALA A 101 10.08 -6.66 7.96
N ALA A 102 10.54 -5.98 9.02
CA ALA A 102 11.79 -6.32 9.68
C ALA A 102 11.74 -7.69 10.36
N ASP A 103 10.64 -7.99 11.08
CA ASP A 103 10.48 -9.24 11.81
C ASP A 103 10.30 -10.42 10.84
N VAL A 104 9.49 -10.23 9.79
CA VAL A 104 9.27 -11.25 8.75
C VAL A 104 10.56 -11.57 7.98
N TYR A 105 11.36 -10.55 7.61
CA TYR A 105 12.60 -10.78 6.89
C TYR A 105 13.66 -11.45 7.77
N GLN A 106 13.68 -11.17 9.06
CA GLN A 106 14.56 -11.83 10.02
C GLN A 106 14.16 -13.29 10.25
N GLY A 107 12.88 -13.55 10.54
CA GLY A 107 12.38 -14.86 10.92
C GLY A 107 12.23 -15.84 9.75
N ALA A 108 11.90 -15.36 8.56
CA ALA A 108 11.69 -16.20 7.39
C ALA A 108 12.99 -16.78 6.82
N ALA A 109 12.87 -17.96 6.18
CA ALA A 109 13.96 -18.53 5.40
C ALA A 109 14.39 -17.57 4.28
N THR A 110 15.69 -17.55 3.95
CA THR A 110 16.26 -16.56 3.01
C THR A 110 15.58 -16.57 1.64
N GLY A 111 15.20 -17.74 1.11
CA GLY A 111 14.47 -17.85 -0.16
C GLY A 111 13.07 -17.23 -0.08
N VAL A 112 12.38 -17.40 1.05
CA VAL A 112 11.07 -16.78 1.32
C VAL A 112 11.21 -15.26 1.42
N THR A 113 12.23 -14.78 2.14
CA THR A 113 12.54 -13.35 2.25
C THR A 113 12.80 -12.72 0.88
N ALA A 114 13.58 -13.38 0.02
CA ALA A 114 13.87 -12.90 -1.34
C ALA A 114 12.58 -12.80 -2.18
N PHE A 115 11.69 -13.78 -2.10
CA PHE A 115 10.39 -13.77 -2.77
C PHE A 115 9.52 -12.61 -2.26
N LEU A 116 9.40 -12.45 -0.94
CA LEU A 116 8.59 -11.39 -0.30
C LEU A 116 9.15 -9.99 -0.55
N ALA A 117 10.46 -9.86 -0.77
CA ALA A 117 11.09 -8.59 -1.05
C ALA A 117 10.69 -7.99 -2.41
N PHE A 118 10.31 -8.82 -3.39
CA PHE A 118 10.02 -8.38 -4.74
C PHE A 118 8.55 -8.56 -5.12
N VAL A 119 8.03 -9.79 -5.10
CA VAL A 119 6.74 -10.12 -5.72
C VAL A 119 5.55 -9.38 -5.08
N PRO A 120 5.34 -9.42 -3.75
CA PRO A 120 4.23 -8.69 -3.14
C PRO A 120 4.35 -7.17 -3.30
N LYS A 121 5.56 -6.63 -3.30
CA LYS A 121 5.79 -5.18 -3.46
C LYS A 121 5.45 -4.71 -4.86
N ALA A 122 5.89 -5.42 -5.89
CA ALA A 122 5.52 -5.12 -7.27
C ALA A 122 4.00 -5.16 -7.46
N ALA A 123 3.35 -6.21 -6.93
CA ALA A 123 1.89 -6.32 -6.97
C ALA A 123 1.18 -5.18 -6.20
N GLY A 124 1.73 -4.79 -5.04
CA GLY A 124 1.22 -3.67 -4.25
C GLY A 124 1.30 -2.34 -5.01
N LEU A 125 2.42 -2.05 -5.67
CA LEU A 125 2.58 -0.83 -6.47
C LEU A 125 1.61 -0.79 -7.66
N VAL A 126 1.46 -1.89 -8.39
CA VAL A 126 0.46 -1.98 -9.46
C VAL A 126 -0.94 -1.77 -8.90
N GLY A 127 -1.26 -2.34 -7.72
CA GLY A 127 -2.53 -2.13 -7.05
C GLY A 127 -2.78 -0.66 -6.69
N ILE A 128 -1.75 0.07 -6.21
CA ILE A 128 -1.84 1.50 -5.93
C ILE A 128 -2.11 2.30 -7.20
N ILE A 129 -1.39 2.03 -8.30
CA ILE A 129 -1.61 2.67 -9.60
C ILE A 129 -3.05 2.45 -10.07
N LEU A 130 -3.56 1.21 -9.98
CA LEU A 130 -4.93 0.88 -10.36
C LEU A 130 -5.97 1.63 -9.53
N VAL A 131 -5.77 1.75 -8.21
CA VAL A 131 -6.69 2.52 -7.34
C VAL A 131 -6.61 4.01 -7.64
N LEU A 132 -5.41 4.57 -7.85
CA LEU A 132 -5.24 5.98 -8.20
C LEU A 132 -5.81 6.30 -9.59
N SER A 133 -5.81 5.35 -10.52
CA SER A 133 -6.43 5.54 -11.84
C SER A 133 -7.94 5.79 -11.77
N LEU A 134 -8.62 5.38 -10.68
CA LEU A 134 -10.04 5.70 -10.46
C LEU A 134 -10.30 7.20 -10.33
N VAL A 135 -9.37 7.94 -9.74
CA VAL A 135 -9.50 9.38 -9.48
C VAL A 135 -8.66 10.24 -10.44
N GLY A 136 -8.20 9.66 -11.53
CA GLY A 136 -7.48 10.43 -12.56
C GLY A 136 -5.99 10.51 -12.38
N TRP A 137 -5.34 9.38 -12.19
CA TRP A 137 -3.88 9.35 -12.23
C TRP A 137 -3.33 9.64 -13.65
N PRO A 138 -2.29 10.48 -13.83
CA PRO A 138 -1.56 11.26 -12.81
C PRO A 138 -2.40 12.38 -12.18
N LEU A 139 -2.23 12.57 -10.87
CA LEU A 139 -3.07 13.43 -10.04
C LEU A 139 -2.89 14.95 -10.34
N ASP A 140 -1.81 15.32 -11.02
CA ASP A 140 -1.48 16.70 -11.40
C ASP A 140 -2.28 17.23 -12.59
N LYS A 141 -2.87 16.32 -13.38
CA LYS A 141 -3.61 16.66 -14.61
C LYS A 141 -5.12 16.89 -14.41
N THR A 142 -5.56 16.87 -13.17
CA THR A 142 -6.98 17.07 -12.81
C THR A 142 -7.18 18.31 -11.94
N PRO A 143 -6.97 19.54 -12.49
CA PRO A 143 -7.19 20.78 -11.74
C PRO A 143 -8.65 20.89 -11.33
N GLY A 144 -8.94 21.16 -10.07
CA GLY A 144 -10.27 21.50 -9.56
C GLY A 144 -11.19 20.34 -9.20
N ILE A 145 -10.75 19.08 -9.33
CA ILE A 145 -11.55 17.92 -8.92
C ILE A 145 -11.62 17.81 -7.39
N LEU A 146 -10.68 18.43 -6.77
CA LEU A 146 -10.46 18.28 -5.35
C LEU A 146 -10.44 19.70 -4.71
N ASP A 147 -11.60 20.28 -4.44
CA ASP A 147 -11.72 21.28 -3.36
C ASP A 147 -11.53 20.63 -1.96
N GLY A 148 -10.90 19.57 -1.90
CA GLY A 148 -10.25 18.74 -0.91
C GLY A 148 -9.16 17.92 -1.57
N GLY A 149 -8.81 18.11 -2.81
CA GLY A 149 -7.91 17.31 -3.61
C GLY A 149 -6.46 17.49 -3.34
N ASP A 150 -6.12 18.61 -2.89
CA ASP A 150 -4.84 18.83 -2.27
C ASP A 150 -4.66 17.84 -1.08
N ALA A 151 -5.72 17.54 -0.34
CA ALA A 151 -5.64 16.65 0.82
C ALA A 151 -5.24 15.21 0.47
N LEU A 152 -5.81 14.59 -0.58
CA LEU A 152 -5.41 13.26 -1.02
C LEU A 152 -3.96 13.25 -1.54
N VAL A 153 -3.62 14.20 -2.39
CA VAL A 153 -2.27 14.34 -2.96
C VAL A 153 -1.26 14.56 -1.84
N TRP A 154 -1.52 15.50 -0.94
CA TRP A 154 -0.64 15.78 0.20
C TRP A 154 -0.52 14.58 1.15
N ALA A 155 -1.62 13.84 1.39
CA ALA A 155 -1.56 12.63 2.21
C ALA A 155 -0.68 11.56 1.57
N LEU A 156 -0.78 11.36 0.26
CA LEU A 156 0.05 10.39 -0.47
C LEU A 156 1.53 10.80 -0.48
N TRP A 157 1.83 12.08 -0.71
CA TRP A 157 3.20 12.60 -0.60
C TRP A 157 3.75 12.47 0.81
N ALA A 158 2.93 12.71 1.84
CA ALA A 158 3.31 12.50 3.23
C ALA A 158 3.62 11.02 3.52
N ILE A 159 2.80 10.09 3.01
CA ILE A 159 3.06 8.64 3.12
C ILE A 159 4.40 8.29 2.47
N ALA A 160 4.68 8.79 1.27
CA ALA A 160 5.94 8.53 0.58
C ALA A 160 7.14 9.09 1.37
N ALA A 161 7.08 10.36 1.80
CA ALA A 161 8.13 11.02 2.55
C ALA A 161 8.42 10.33 3.90
N VAL A 162 7.36 9.99 4.64
CA VAL A 162 7.50 9.27 5.93
C VAL A 162 8.07 7.88 5.70
N THR A 163 7.63 7.17 4.65
CA THR A 163 8.16 5.84 4.31
C THR A 163 9.67 5.88 4.04
N MET A 164 10.14 6.85 3.23
CA MET A 164 11.55 7.03 2.93
C MET A 164 12.36 7.36 4.19
N THR A 165 11.86 8.31 4.98
CA THR A 165 12.56 8.80 6.17
C THR A 165 12.66 7.71 7.23
N LEU A 166 11.53 7.09 7.60
CA LEU A 166 11.51 6.01 8.59
C LEU A 166 12.31 4.80 8.13
N GLY A 167 12.17 4.42 6.85
CA GLY A 167 12.92 3.29 6.31
C GLY A 167 14.43 3.49 6.42
N ASN A 168 14.95 4.64 6.04
CA ASN A 168 16.38 4.94 6.13
C ASN A 168 16.86 5.06 7.59
N LEU A 169 16.13 5.79 8.45
CA LEU A 169 16.51 5.96 9.85
C LEU A 169 16.52 4.62 10.59
N LEU A 170 15.48 3.80 10.42
CA LEU A 170 15.39 2.50 11.07
C LEU A 170 16.43 1.51 10.53
N ALA A 171 16.81 1.60 9.26
CA ALA A 171 17.88 0.78 8.69
C ALA A 171 19.24 1.05 9.37
N LEU A 172 19.56 2.31 9.64
CA LEU A 172 20.80 2.71 10.30
C LEU A 172 20.89 2.24 11.75
N LEU A 173 19.76 2.00 12.40
CA LEU A 173 19.69 1.57 13.81
C LEU A 173 19.74 0.04 13.98
N GLN A 174 19.88 -0.72 12.89
CA GLN A 174 19.86 -2.20 12.97
C GLN A 174 21.26 -2.79 12.96
N ASP A 175 21.53 -3.66 13.94
CA ASP A 175 22.76 -4.49 13.97
C ASP A 175 22.60 -5.77 13.13
N ASN A 176 21.36 -6.19 12.87
CA ASN A 176 21.05 -7.39 12.08
C ASN A 176 20.91 -7.04 10.59
N VAL A 177 21.73 -7.67 9.75
CA VAL A 177 21.77 -7.41 8.29
C VAL A 177 20.41 -7.64 7.63
N LYS A 178 19.68 -8.71 7.99
CA LYS A 178 18.36 -8.99 7.40
C LYS A 178 17.35 -7.86 7.74
N ARG A 179 17.38 -7.36 8.99
CA ARG A 179 16.52 -6.24 9.41
C ARG A 179 16.92 -4.93 8.74
N ALA A 180 18.23 -4.66 8.63
CA ALA A 180 18.73 -3.48 7.92
C ALA A 180 18.28 -3.50 6.45
N LEU A 181 18.40 -4.64 5.76
CA LEU A 181 17.91 -4.81 4.38
C LEU A 181 16.38 -4.70 4.27
N ALA A 182 15.63 -5.17 5.29
CA ALA A 182 14.18 -5.00 5.33
C ALA A 182 13.78 -3.52 5.35
N TYR A 183 14.39 -2.73 6.24
CA TYR A 183 14.13 -1.29 6.31
C TYR A 183 14.64 -0.52 5.09
N SER A 184 15.78 -0.91 4.52
CA SER A 184 16.23 -0.40 3.22
C SER A 184 15.18 -0.67 2.13
N SER A 185 14.60 -1.87 2.12
CA SER A 185 13.52 -2.23 1.19
C SER A 185 12.23 -1.43 1.44
N VAL A 186 11.93 -1.03 2.68
CA VAL A 186 10.86 -0.09 3.03
C VAL A 186 11.15 1.29 2.43
N ALA A 187 12.36 1.82 2.59
CA ALA A 187 12.75 3.10 2.02
C ALA A 187 12.59 3.11 0.48
N HIS A 188 12.99 2.03 -0.19
CA HIS A 188 12.80 1.88 -1.65
C HIS A 188 11.32 1.89 -2.05
N SER A 189 10.42 1.33 -1.23
CA SER A 189 8.97 1.44 -1.47
C SER A 189 8.52 2.89 -1.46
N GLY A 190 9.08 3.74 -0.59
CA GLY A 190 8.85 5.18 -0.59
C GLY A 190 9.31 5.86 -1.87
N TYR A 191 10.52 5.53 -2.38
CA TYR A 191 10.99 6.06 -3.66
C TYR A 191 10.10 5.66 -4.83
N MET A 192 9.62 4.42 -4.84
CA MET A 192 8.67 3.95 -5.86
C MET A 192 7.32 4.67 -5.76
N LEU A 193 6.83 4.97 -4.55
CA LEU A 193 5.63 5.79 -4.37
C LEU A 193 5.81 7.20 -4.93
N VAL A 194 6.96 7.84 -4.73
CA VAL A 194 7.27 9.13 -5.36
C VAL A 194 7.17 9.05 -6.87
N ALA A 195 7.74 8.01 -7.48
CA ALA A 195 7.65 7.79 -8.93
C ALA A 195 6.21 7.59 -9.41
N VAL A 196 5.39 6.85 -8.63
CA VAL A 196 3.96 6.68 -8.92
C VAL A 196 3.23 8.02 -8.85
N LEU A 197 3.50 8.85 -7.84
CA LEU A 197 2.84 10.14 -7.66
C LEU A 197 3.23 11.18 -8.71
N ALA A 198 4.50 11.14 -9.15
CA ALA A 198 4.99 12.02 -10.22
C ALA A 198 4.37 11.71 -11.59
N GLY A 199 3.85 10.49 -11.77
CA GLY A 199 3.24 10.07 -13.03
C GLY A 199 4.26 9.77 -14.14
N PRO A 200 3.78 9.32 -15.31
CA PRO A 200 4.64 9.13 -16.47
C PRO A 200 5.07 10.49 -17.05
N ALA A 201 6.35 10.60 -17.39
CA ALA A 201 6.92 11.77 -18.05
C ALA A 201 6.38 11.95 -19.49
#